data_c6e64cbc3a5a60cee3e33f04a029bfda
#
_entry.id   c6e64cbc3a5a60cee3e33f04a029bfda
#
_cell.length_a   1.000
_cell.length_b   1.000
_cell.length_c   1.000
_cell.angle_alpha   90.00
_cell.angle_beta   90.00
_cell.angle_gamma   90.00
#
_symmetry.space_group_name_H-M   'P 1'
#
loop_
_entity.id
_entity.type
_entity.pdbx_description
1 polymer ?
#
loop_
_entity_poly.entity_id
_entity_poly.type
_entity_poly.pdbx_seq_one_letter_code
_entity_poly.pdbx_strand_id
1 'polypeptide(L)'
;MRAADEKAAPRATAMALYDYIRDPEEIYRRSFAAIRAEADLGHLAPDLEAVAVRLIHACGMPDLVRDLAFSEGAVGQGRRALESGAAILVDTEMVAHGIIRTRLPAANRVICTLAHPAVPERARAGATTRSAAAVELWLPDLEGAVVAIGNAPTALFRLLELIDAGAPHPAVILAFPVGFVGAAESKDALATHPAGVPFITVRGRRGGSAMAAAAVNALAGREP
;
A
#
# COMPACT_ATOMS: atom_id res chain seq x y z
N MET A 1 18.89 -32.11 57.83
CA MET A 1 18.96 -32.51 56.42
C MET A 1 18.88 -31.23 55.60
N ARG A 2 20.01 -30.74 55.09
CA ARG A 2 20.10 -29.46 54.37
C ARG A 2 19.84 -29.68 52.89
N ALA A 3 18.84 -28.98 52.33
CA ALA A 3 18.62 -28.94 50.89
C ALA A 3 19.76 -28.15 50.20
N ALA A 4 20.39 -28.75 49.24
CA ALA A 4 21.43 -28.13 48.42
C ALA A 4 20.83 -27.16 47.43
N ASP A 5 21.21 -25.89 47.50
CA ASP A 5 20.99 -24.88 46.49
C ASP A 5 21.78 -25.25 45.21
N GLU A 6 21.05 -25.75 44.22
CA GLU A 6 21.60 -25.97 42.89
C GLU A 6 21.62 -24.64 42.12
N LYS A 7 22.77 -23.96 42.19
CA LYS A 7 23.06 -22.78 41.40
C LYS A 7 23.05 -23.17 39.93
N ALA A 8 22.00 -22.76 39.20
CA ALA A 8 21.94 -22.84 37.75
C ALA A 8 23.18 -22.13 37.15
N ALA A 9 23.99 -22.88 36.42
CA ALA A 9 25.16 -22.34 35.68
C ALA A 9 24.67 -21.29 34.64
N PRO A 10 25.42 -20.20 34.44
CA PRO A 10 25.07 -19.21 33.41
C PRO A 10 25.08 -19.89 32.04
N ARG A 11 23.97 -19.80 31.31
CA ARG A 11 23.90 -20.22 29.92
C ARG A 11 24.97 -19.46 29.15
N ALA A 12 25.96 -20.20 28.62
CA ALA A 12 26.95 -19.65 27.71
C ALA A 12 26.22 -18.93 26.57
N THR A 13 26.46 -17.64 26.46
CA THR A 13 25.96 -16.82 25.34
C THR A 13 26.64 -17.38 24.10
N ALA A 14 25.89 -18.11 23.27
CA ALA A 14 26.40 -18.59 21.99
C ALA A 14 26.93 -17.36 21.22
N MET A 15 28.21 -17.38 20.85
CA MET A 15 28.80 -16.35 19.99
C MET A 15 27.94 -16.24 18.74
N ALA A 16 27.43 -15.04 18.50
CA ALA A 16 26.63 -14.79 17.31
C ALA A 16 27.49 -15.01 16.05
N LEU A 17 27.05 -15.90 15.16
CA LEU A 17 27.77 -16.28 13.95
C LEU A 17 27.91 -15.11 12.97
N TYR A 18 26.98 -14.14 13.07
CA TYR A 18 26.90 -12.95 12.22
C TYR A 18 26.73 -11.70 13.07
N ASP A 19 27.40 -10.63 12.66
CA ASP A 19 27.23 -9.30 13.25
C ASP A 19 26.11 -8.56 12.50
N TYR A 20 24.98 -8.37 13.19
CA TYR A 20 23.83 -7.61 12.66
C TYR A 20 23.02 -6.98 13.80
N ILE A 21 22.31 -5.92 13.46
CA ILE A 21 21.41 -5.24 14.40
C ILE A 21 20.21 -6.15 14.68
N ARG A 22 19.92 -6.40 15.96
CA ARG A 22 18.81 -7.26 16.40
C ARG A 22 17.64 -6.50 16.99
N ASP A 23 17.82 -5.23 17.28
CA ASP A 23 16.77 -4.36 17.77
C ASP A 23 15.91 -3.85 16.59
N PRO A 24 14.60 -4.21 16.52
CA PRO A 24 13.73 -3.80 15.43
C PRO A 24 13.57 -2.29 15.32
N GLU A 25 13.49 -1.57 16.45
CA GLU A 25 13.31 -0.11 16.45
C GLU A 25 14.56 0.57 15.89
N GLU A 26 15.74 0.11 16.27
CA GLU A 26 17.00 0.62 15.73
C GLU A 26 17.16 0.31 14.24
N ILE A 27 16.68 -0.86 13.75
CA ILE A 27 16.66 -1.18 12.31
C ILE A 27 15.78 -0.17 11.57
N TYR A 28 14.56 0.09 12.05
CA TYR A 28 13.66 1.08 11.44
C TYR A 28 14.27 2.46 11.43
N ARG A 29 14.79 2.91 12.57
CA ARG A 29 15.40 4.24 12.72
C ARG A 29 16.56 4.44 11.74
N ARG A 30 17.49 3.46 11.64
CA ARG A 30 18.61 3.53 10.67
C ARG A 30 18.14 3.46 9.24
N SER A 31 17.19 2.59 8.92
CA SER A 31 16.65 2.47 7.57
C SER A 31 16.03 3.78 7.10
N PHE A 32 15.18 4.41 7.92
CA PHE A 32 14.54 5.66 7.56
C PHE A 32 15.53 6.82 7.50
N ALA A 33 16.55 6.85 8.38
CA ALA A 33 17.62 7.84 8.31
C ALA A 33 18.44 7.70 7.03
N ALA A 34 18.79 6.47 6.63
CA ALA A 34 19.51 6.21 5.39
C ALA A 34 18.68 6.64 4.16
N ILE A 35 17.40 6.31 4.12
CA ILE A 35 16.49 6.73 3.03
C ILE A 35 16.45 8.26 2.92
N ARG A 36 16.31 8.98 4.04
CA ARG A 36 16.29 10.45 4.03
C ARG A 36 17.63 11.06 3.63
N ALA A 37 18.73 10.37 3.85
CA ALA A 37 20.04 10.82 3.40
C ALA A 37 20.30 10.58 1.91
N GLU A 38 19.69 9.55 1.32
CA GLU A 38 19.92 9.13 -0.07
C GLU A 38 18.87 9.67 -1.06
N ALA A 39 17.61 9.83 -0.64
CA ALA A 39 16.54 10.27 -1.51
C ALA A 39 16.39 11.79 -1.53
N ASP A 40 16.10 12.36 -2.70
CA ASP A 40 15.81 13.79 -2.87
C ASP A 40 14.35 14.09 -2.44
N LEU A 41 14.14 14.27 -1.14
CA LEU A 41 12.82 14.48 -0.53
C LEU A 41 12.48 15.97 -0.32
N GLY A 42 13.45 16.87 -0.44
CA GLY A 42 13.31 18.27 -0.03
C GLY A 42 12.25 19.09 -0.77
N HIS A 43 11.73 18.58 -1.89
CA HIS A 43 10.66 19.21 -2.65
C HIS A 43 9.25 18.69 -2.26
N LEU A 44 9.15 17.68 -1.40
CA LEU A 44 7.89 17.09 -0.97
C LEU A 44 7.34 17.79 0.28
N ALA A 45 6.01 17.91 0.36
CA ALA A 45 5.37 18.29 1.61
C ALA A 45 5.61 17.19 2.69
N PRO A 46 5.69 17.55 3.99
CA PRO A 46 6.08 16.62 5.05
C PRO A 46 5.20 15.35 5.15
N ASP A 47 3.91 15.46 4.86
CA ASP A 47 2.98 14.32 4.89
C ASP A 47 3.22 13.37 3.71
N LEU A 48 3.60 13.90 2.56
CA LEU A 48 3.95 13.10 1.37
C LEU A 48 5.37 12.53 1.50
N GLU A 49 6.31 13.26 2.13
CA GLU A 49 7.64 12.72 2.46
C GLU A 49 7.51 11.41 3.25
N ALA A 50 6.65 11.39 4.28
CA ALA A 50 6.43 10.19 5.08
C ALA A 50 5.93 8.99 4.23
N VAL A 51 5.06 9.25 3.25
CA VAL A 51 4.62 8.22 2.30
C VAL A 51 5.79 7.76 1.41
N ALA A 52 6.56 8.69 0.85
CA ALA A 52 7.71 8.40 0.00
C ALA A 52 8.76 7.55 0.72
N VAL A 53 9.11 7.89 1.96
CA VAL A 53 10.05 7.11 2.79
C VAL A 53 9.56 5.68 2.98
N ARG A 54 8.28 5.46 3.24
CA ARG A 54 7.74 4.11 3.38
C ARG A 54 7.69 3.33 2.07
N LEU A 55 7.41 3.99 0.96
CA LEU A 55 7.48 3.37 -0.37
C LEU A 55 8.91 2.92 -0.68
N ILE A 56 9.90 3.79 -0.45
CA ILE A 56 11.32 3.47 -0.64
C ILE A 56 11.76 2.33 0.28
N HIS A 57 11.35 2.37 1.56
CA HIS A 57 11.65 1.28 2.50
C HIS A 57 11.11 -0.08 2.01
N ALA A 58 9.94 -0.10 1.38
CA ALA A 58 9.32 -1.32 0.88
C ALA A 58 9.97 -1.88 -0.40
N CYS A 59 10.69 -1.06 -1.17
CA CYS A 59 11.25 -1.47 -2.46
C CYS A 59 12.78 -1.33 -2.56
N GLY A 60 13.42 -0.59 -1.64
CA GLY A 60 14.86 -0.35 -1.68
C GLY A 60 15.35 0.56 -2.82
N MET A 61 14.47 1.41 -3.38
CA MET A 61 14.78 2.25 -4.54
C MET A 61 14.63 3.75 -4.19
N PRO A 62 15.68 4.45 -3.73
CA PRO A 62 15.62 5.88 -3.39
C PRO A 62 15.23 6.78 -4.57
N ASP A 63 15.60 6.41 -5.79
CA ASP A 63 15.28 7.12 -7.03
C ASP A 63 13.78 7.10 -7.41
N LEU A 64 12.98 6.28 -6.73
CA LEU A 64 11.52 6.20 -6.90
C LEU A 64 10.83 7.55 -6.77
N VAL A 65 11.37 8.46 -5.96
CA VAL A 65 10.81 9.78 -5.71
C VAL A 65 10.66 10.60 -7.00
N ARG A 66 11.54 10.40 -7.97
CA ARG A 66 11.50 11.11 -9.27
C ARG A 66 10.25 10.78 -10.10
N ASP A 67 9.70 9.59 -9.88
CA ASP A 67 8.53 9.11 -10.59
C ASP A 67 7.24 9.18 -9.74
N LEU A 68 7.34 9.70 -8.51
CA LEU A 68 6.18 9.87 -7.63
C LEU A 68 5.22 10.88 -8.24
N ALA A 69 3.96 10.51 -8.38
CA ALA A 69 2.90 11.39 -8.84
C ALA A 69 1.70 11.31 -7.87
N PHE A 70 1.09 12.43 -7.59
CA PHE A 70 0.05 12.55 -6.59
C PHE A 70 -0.83 13.76 -6.86
N SER A 71 -2.06 13.74 -6.36
CA SER A 71 -2.91 14.92 -6.29
C SER A 71 -2.73 15.64 -4.95
N GLU A 72 -2.94 16.94 -4.95
CA GLU A 72 -2.91 17.76 -3.75
C GLU A 72 -3.92 17.24 -2.71
N GLY A 73 -3.50 17.15 -1.46
CA GLY A 73 -4.35 16.71 -0.35
C GLY A 73 -4.65 15.21 -0.28
N ALA A 74 -4.12 14.38 -1.21
CA ALA A 74 -4.39 12.93 -1.25
C ALA A 74 -4.05 12.22 0.06
N VAL A 75 -2.91 12.56 0.68
CA VAL A 75 -2.49 11.98 1.97
C VAL A 75 -3.50 12.32 3.06
N GLY A 76 -3.88 13.60 3.18
CA GLY A 76 -4.84 14.04 4.17
C GLY A 76 -6.23 13.43 3.99
N GLN A 77 -6.69 13.27 2.76
CA GLN A 77 -7.98 12.63 2.46
C GLN A 77 -7.95 11.15 2.83
N GLY A 78 -6.90 10.42 2.44
CA GLY A 78 -6.73 9.02 2.78
C GLY A 78 -6.66 8.78 4.29
N ARG A 79 -5.94 9.63 5.05
CA ARG A 79 -5.88 9.55 6.52
C ARG A 79 -7.25 9.75 7.15
N ARG A 80 -7.98 10.81 6.78
CA ARG A 80 -9.33 11.05 7.29
C ARG A 80 -10.29 9.90 6.97
N ALA A 81 -10.21 9.33 5.79
CA ALA A 81 -11.01 8.17 5.42
C ALA A 81 -10.72 6.97 6.34
N LEU A 82 -9.44 6.65 6.59
CA LEU A 82 -9.06 5.58 7.51
C LEU A 82 -9.54 5.87 8.95
N GLU A 83 -9.35 7.09 9.44
CA GLU A 83 -9.80 7.52 10.77
C GLU A 83 -11.32 7.42 10.92
N SER A 84 -12.08 7.62 9.84
CA SER A 84 -13.54 7.48 9.81
C SER A 84 -14.01 6.02 9.67
N GLY A 85 -13.10 5.05 9.62
CA GLY A 85 -13.46 3.63 9.50
C GLY A 85 -13.74 3.16 8.07
N ALA A 86 -13.34 3.93 7.05
CA ALA A 86 -13.54 3.57 5.65
C ALA A 86 -13.00 2.17 5.32
N ALA A 87 -13.64 1.49 4.38
CA ALA A 87 -13.14 0.24 3.84
C ALA A 87 -11.85 0.46 3.04
N ILE A 88 -10.98 -0.55 3.04
CA ILE A 88 -9.77 -0.59 2.22
C ILE A 88 -9.99 -1.67 1.15
N LEU A 89 -10.12 -1.26 -0.10
CA LEU A 89 -10.37 -2.15 -1.23
C LEU A 89 -9.04 -2.45 -1.92
N VAL A 90 -8.72 -3.73 -2.09
CA VAL A 90 -7.43 -4.16 -2.62
C VAL A 90 -7.58 -5.16 -3.76
N ASP A 91 -6.68 -5.08 -4.75
CA ASP A 91 -6.74 -5.92 -5.96
C ASP A 91 -6.18 -7.32 -5.78
N THR A 92 -5.39 -7.56 -4.72
CA THR A 92 -4.80 -8.87 -4.44
C THR A 92 -4.68 -9.16 -2.95
N GLU A 93 -4.66 -10.46 -2.60
CA GLU A 93 -4.38 -10.91 -1.24
C GLU A 93 -2.99 -10.50 -0.75
N MET A 94 -2.00 -10.36 -1.65
CA MET A 94 -0.67 -9.87 -1.28
C MET A 94 -0.72 -8.45 -0.72
N VAL A 95 -1.53 -7.55 -1.30
CA VAL A 95 -1.75 -6.21 -0.73
C VAL A 95 -2.46 -6.32 0.61
N ALA A 96 -3.54 -7.12 0.70
CA ALA A 96 -4.32 -7.30 1.92
C ALA A 96 -3.46 -7.78 3.10
N HIS A 97 -2.55 -8.74 2.85
CA HIS A 97 -1.65 -9.29 3.87
C HIS A 97 -0.47 -8.37 4.21
N GLY A 98 -0.08 -7.47 3.30
CA GLY A 98 0.96 -6.46 3.55
C GLY A 98 0.48 -5.30 4.43
N ILE A 99 -0.83 -5.12 4.60
CA ILE A 99 -1.40 -4.08 5.47
C ILE A 99 -1.29 -4.48 6.94
N ILE A 100 -0.65 -3.65 7.75
CA ILE A 100 -0.45 -3.86 9.18
C ILE A 100 -1.73 -3.49 9.93
N ARG A 101 -2.58 -4.50 10.18
CA ARG A 101 -3.91 -4.33 10.78
C ARG A 101 -3.89 -3.60 12.12
N THR A 102 -2.86 -3.83 12.94
CA THR A 102 -2.70 -3.20 14.26
C THR A 102 -2.38 -1.71 14.21
N ARG A 103 -2.06 -1.18 13.04
CA ARG A 103 -1.82 0.26 12.81
C ARG A 103 -3.04 0.99 12.26
N LEU A 104 -4.07 0.29 11.85
CA LEU A 104 -5.29 0.91 11.34
C LEU A 104 -5.98 1.69 12.46
N PRO A 105 -6.36 2.96 12.21
CA PRO A 105 -6.86 3.86 13.27
C PRO A 105 -8.28 3.52 13.74
N ALA A 106 -9.01 2.73 12.97
CA ALA A 106 -10.37 2.31 13.25
C ALA A 106 -10.58 0.84 12.88
N ALA A 107 -11.81 0.33 12.98
CA ALA A 107 -12.17 -1.02 12.54
C ALA A 107 -12.28 -1.10 11.00
N ASN A 108 -11.26 -0.65 10.29
CA ASN A 108 -11.23 -0.62 8.83
C ASN A 108 -11.26 -2.05 8.27
N ARG A 109 -12.28 -2.35 7.47
CA ARG A 109 -12.35 -3.62 6.75
C ARG A 109 -11.38 -3.58 5.57
N VAL A 110 -10.57 -4.61 5.39
CA VAL A 110 -9.76 -4.78 4.18
C VAL A 110 -10.41 -5.87 3.35
N ILE A 111 -10.81 -5.50 2.14
CA ILE A 111 -11.65 -6.30 1.25
C ILE A 111 -10.86 -6.61 -0.03
N CYS A 112 -10.60 -7.89 -0.29
CA CYS A 112 -10.09 -8.40 -1.55
C CYS A 112 -11.16 -9.30 -2.18
N THR A 113 -11.65 -8.93 -3.35
CA THR A 113 -12.71 -9.68 -4.05
C THR A 113 -12.17 -10.62 -5.13
N LEU A 114 -10.84 -10.69 -5.33
CA LEU A 114 -10.22 -11.47 -6.41
C LEU A 114 -10.57 -12.97 -6.37
N ALA A 115 -10.75 -13.53 -5.17
CA ALA A 115 -11.11 -14.93 -4.98
C ALA A 115 -12.63 -15.17 -4.85
N HIS A 116 -13.45 -14.12 -5.02
CA HIS A 116 -14.91 -14.26 -4.91
C HIS A 116 -15.45 -15.22 -5.98
N PRO A 117 -16.36 -16.16 -5.62
CA PRO A 117 -16.87 -17.20 -6.52
C PRO A 117 -17.45 -16.68 -7.84
N ALA A 118 -18.04 -15.49 -7.87
CA ALA A 118 -18.60 -14.89 -9.08
C ALA A 118 -17.56 -14.35 -10.07
N VAL A 119 -16.30 -14.14 -9.65
CA VAL A 119 -15.27 -13.49 -10.48
C VAL A 119 -14.94 -14.27 -11.75
N PRO A 120 -14.76 -15.61 -11.73
CA PRO A 120 -14.44 -16.35 -12.96
C PRO A 120 -15.53 -16.27 -14.02
N GLU A 121 -16.80 -16.28 -13.61
CA GLU A 121 -17.94 -16.17 -14.54
C GLU A 121 -18.06 -14.75 -15.09
N ARG A 122 -17.97 -13.72 -14.23
CA ARG A 122 -17.99 -12.31 -14.65
C ARG A 122 -16.86 -12.00 -15.62
N ALA A 123 -15.65 -12.49 -15.37
CA ALA A 123 -14.51 -12.28 -16.26
C ALA A 123 -14.75 -12.90 -17.65
N ARG A 124 -15.34 -14.10 -17.72
CA ARG A 124 -15.70 -14.74 -18.98
C ARG A 124 -16.81 -14.00 -19.72
N ALA A 125 -17.89 -13.65 -19.02
CA ALA A 125 -19.03 -12.93 -19.60
C ALA A 125 -18.64 -11.54 -20.13
N GLY A 126 -17.77 -10.83 -19.41
CA GLY A 126 -17.27 -9.50 -19.78
C GLY A 126 -16.05 -9.54 -20.73
N ALA A 127 -15.58 -10.72 -21.16
CA ALA A 127 -14.35 -10.89 -21.95
C ALA A 127 -13.16 -10.09 -21.37
N THR A 128 -13.01 -10.11 -20.04
CA THR A 128 -12.02 -9.31 -19.29
C THR A 128 -11.20 -10.17 -18.33
N THR A 129 -10.26 -9.52 -17.61
CA THR A 129 -9.44 -10.20 -16.61
C THR A 129 -10.21 -10.44 -15.31
N ARG A 130 -9.77 -11.43 -14.51
CA ARG A 130 -10.32 -11.66 -13.17
C ARG A 130 -10.17 -10.42 -12.27
N SER A 131 -9.05 -9.69 -12.39
CA SER A 131 -8.79 -8.49 -11.60
C SER A 131 -9.77 -7.37 -11.95
N ALA A 132 -10.08 -7.13 -13.24
CA ALA A 132 -11.09 -6.17 -13.65
C ALA A 132 -12.49 -6.58 -13.18
N ALA A 133 -12.88 -7.85 -13.37
CA ALA A 133 -14.17 -8.37 -12.91
C ALA A 133 -14.34 -8.30 -11.38
N ALA A 134 -13.23 -8.46 -10.63
CA ALA A 134 -13.25 -8.36 -9.18
C ALA A 134 -13.54 -6.92 -8.69
N VAL A 135 -13.05 -5.90 -9.40
CA VAL A 135 -13.30 -4.48 -9.08
C VAL A 135 -14.80 -4.13 -9.13
N GLU A 136 -15.56 -4.75 -10.01
CA GLU A 136 -17.03 -4.53 -10.06
C GLU A 136 -17.75 -4.89 -8.75
N LEU A 137 -17.17 -5.79 -7.97
CA LEU A 137 -17.70 -6.18 -6.67
C LEU A 137 -17.38 -5.18 -5.56
N TRP A 138 -16.59 -4.14 -5.84
CA TRP A 138 -16.29 -3.07 -4.88
C TRP A 138 -17.40 -2.03 -4.75
N LEU A 139 -18.30 -1.93 -5.74
CA LEU A 139 -19.34 -0.89 -5.82
C LEU A 139 -20.09 -0.64 -4.50
N PRO A 140 -20.50 -1.66 -3.71
CA PRO A 140 -21.22 -1.41 -2.46
C PRO A 140 -20.38 -0.74 -1.36
N ASP A 141 -19.05 -0.86 -1.43
CA ASP A 141 -18.10 -0.35 -0.44
C ASP A 141 -17.21 0.77 -1.00
N LEU A 142 -17.45 1.24 -2.24
CA LEU A 142 -16.53 2.13 -2.96
C LEU A 142 -16.59 3.57 -2.48
N GLU A 143 -17.77 4.05 -2.07
CA GLU A 143 -17.95 5.42 -1.63
C GLU A 143 -17.06 5.74 -0.42
N GLY A 144 -16.17 6.72 -0.58
CA GLY A 144 -15.25 7.13 0.46
C GLY A 144 -14.19 6.10 0.87
N ALA A 145 -14.06 4.99 0.15
CA ALA A 145 -13.08 3.96 0.43
C ALA A 145 -11.64 4.42 0.15
N VAL A 146 -10.68 3.74 0.77
CA VAL A 146 -9.27 3.76 0.38
C VAL A 146 -9.04 2.60 -0.59
N VAL A 147 -8.74 2.89 -1.84
CA VAL A 147 -8.43 1.86 -2.84
C VAL A 147 -6.92 1.69 -2.95
N ALA A 148 -6.42 0.44 -2.88
CA ALA A 148 -5.00 0.13 -3.03
C ALA A 148 -4.80 -0.97 -4.08
N ILE A 149 -4.27 -0.59 -5.25
CA ILE A 149 -4.01 -1.47 -6.38
C ILE A 149 -2.50 -1.67 -6.50
N GLY A 150 -2.02 -2.89 -6.29
CA GLY A 150 -0.59 -3.21 -6.27
C GLY A 150 -0.15 -4.18 -7.35
N ASN A 151 -1.06 -4.74 -8.15
CA ASN A 151 -0.72 -5.76 -9.12
C ASN A 151 -1.25 -5.45 -10.51
N ALA A 152 -2.57 -5.37 -10.69
CA ALA A 152 -3.19 -5.45 -12.00
C ALA A 152 -3.51 -4.07 -12.61
N PRO A 153 -2.89 -3.69 -13.74
CA PRO A 153 -3.30 -2.50 -14.50
C PRO A 153 -4.77 -2.53 -14.91
N THR A 154 -5.29 -3.71 -15.23
CA THR A 154 -6.69 -3.88 -15.62
C THR A 154 -7.68 -3.62 -14.48
N ALA A 155 -7.27 -3.79 -13.23
CA ALA A 155 -8.07 -3.39 -12.08
C ALA A 155 -8.16 -1.85 -12.00
N LEU A 156 -7.07 -1.15 -12.26
CA LEU A 156 -7.06 0.31 -12.27
C LEU A 156 -7.90 0.87 -13.43
N PHE A 157 -7.70 0.39 -14.64
CA PHE A 157 -8.53 0.80 -15.79
C PHE A 157 -10.01 0.57 -15.49
N ARG A 158 -10.39 -0.63 -14.97
CA ARG A 158 -11.79 -0.92 -14.68
C ARG A 158 -12.37 0.01 -13.62
N LEU A 159 -11.61 0.37 -12.60
CA LEU A 159 -12.04 1.35 -11.60
C LEU A 159 -12.35 2.71 -12.24
N LEU A 160 -11.46 3.19 -13.13
CA LEU A 160 -11.66 4.45 -13.83
C LEU A 160 -12.90 4.41 -14.73
N GLU A 161 -13.09 3.32 -15.48
CA GLU A 161 -14.31 3.11 -16.30
C GLU A 161 -15.60 3.13 -15.46
N LEU A 162 -15.57 2.55 -14.25
CA LEU A 162 -16.71 2.58 -13.35
C LEU A 162 -17.00 3.99 -12.83
N ILE A 163 -15.95 4.77 -12.52
CA ILE A 163 -16.07 6.16 -12.11
C ILE A 163 -16.66 7.00 -13.27
N ASP A 164 -16.18 6.80 -14.50
CA ASP A 164 -16.74 7.45 -15.70
C ASP A 164 -18.22 7.09 -15.94
N ALA A 165 -18.60 5.87 -15.58
CA ALA A 165 -19.98 5.41 -15.64
C ALA A 165 -20.87 5.90 -14.48
N GLY A 166 -20.34 6.76 -13.59
CA GLY A 166 -21.09 7.35 -12.48
C GLY A 166 -21.05 6.55 -11.18
N ALA A 167 -20.10 5.63 -11.00
CA ALA A 167 -19.89 4.96 -9.72
C ALA A 167 -19.47 5.97 -8.64
N PRO A 168 -19.76 5.70 -7.35
CA PRO A 168 -19.29 6.53 -6.25
C PRO A 168 -17.77 6.66 -6.23
N HIS A 169 -17.25 7.79 -5.75
CA HIS A 169 -15.82 8.05 -5.72
C HIS A 169 -15.18 7.50 -4.43
N PRO A 170 -14.03 6.83 -4.50
CA PRO A 170 -13.20 6.54 -3.33
C PRO A 170 -12.61 7.85 -2.78
N ALA A 171 -12.23 7.84 -1.51
CA ALA A 171 -11.53 8.96 -0.89
C ALA A 171 -10.12 9.16 -1.45
N VAL A 172 -9.44 8.07 -1.79
CA VAL A 172 -8.12 8.08 -2.41
C VAL A 172 -7.84 6.78 -3.16
N ILE A 173 -7.09 6.87 -4.25
CA ILE A 173 -6.58 5.73 -5.01
C ILE A 173 -5.05 5.65 -4.84
N LEU A 174 -4.57 4.60 -4.18
CA LEU A 174 -3.17 4.26 -4.03
C LEU A 174 -2.81 3.27 -5.14
N ALA A 175 -2.32 3.78 -6.28
CA ALA A 175 -2.20 3.01 -7.51
C ALA A 175 -0.74 2.65 -7.81
N PHE A 176 -0.36 1.43 -7.54
CA PHE A 176 0.97 0.87 -7.79
C PHE A 176 0.93 -0.40 -8.64
N PRO A 177 0.09 -0.49 -9.71
CA PRO A 177 0.18 -1.64 -10.59
C PRO A 177 1.58 -1.74 -11.20
N VAL A 178 2.06 -2.97 -11.38
CA VAL A 178 3.41 -3.27 -11.85
C VAL A 178 3.37 -4.08 -13.12
N GLY A 179 4.30 -3.85 -14.05
CA GLY A 179 4.45 -4.68 -15.23
C GLY A 179 4.82 -3.96 -16.50
N PHE A 180 4.81 -4.72 -17.60
CA PHE A 180 5.27 -4.28 -18.91
C PHE A 180 4.12 -3.92 -19.87
N VAL A 181 2.89 -4.30 -19.55
CA VAL A 181 1.70 -4.05 -20.36
C VAL A 181 0.65 -3.39 -19.50
N GLY A 182 0.27 -2.18 -19.82
CA GLY A 182 -0.79 -1.42 -19.16
C GLY A 182 -0.41 -0.75 -17.83
N ALA A 183 0.75 -1.06 -17.23
CA ALA A 183 1.10 -0.53 -15.91
C ALA A 183 1.38 0.98 -15.97
N ALA A 184 2.19 1.44 -16.90
CA ALA A 184 2.44 2.86 -17.09
C ALA A 184 1.17 3.58 -17.54
N GLU A 185 0.51 3.03 -18.54
CA GLU A 185 -0.67 3.60 -19.19
C GLU A 185 -1.84 3.77 -18.21
N SER A 186 -2.07 2.80 -17.32
CA SER A 186 -3.15 2.90 -16.32
C SER A 186 -2.90 3.98 -15.27
N LYS A 187 -1.63 4.19 -14.88
CA LYS A 187 -1.26 5.23 -13.93
C LYS A 187 -1.27 6.62 -14.56
N ASP A 188 -0.91 6.73 -15.83
CA ASP A 188 -1.01 7.97 -16.59
C ASP A 188 -2.50 8.33 -16.81
N ALA A 189 -3.35 7.35 -17.10
CA ALA A 189 -4.80 7.55 -17.17
C ALA A 189 -5.35 8.07 -15.83
N LEU A 190 -4.95 7.50 -14.69
CA LEU A 190 -5.34 7.99 -13.38
C LEU A 190 -4.86 9.43 -13.14
N ALA A 191 -3.60 9.73 -13.44
CA ALA A 191 -2.99 11.03 -13.17
C ALA A 191 -3.63 12.18 -13.98
N THR A 192 -4.28 11.87 -15.10
CA THR A 192 -4.96 12.83 -15.97
C THR A 192 -6.47 12.70 -15.96
N HIS A 193 -7.01 11.88 -15.06
CA HIS A 193 -8.44 11.55 -15.02
C HIS A 193 -9.30 12.78 -14.67
N PRO A 194 -10.33 13.10 -15.48
CA PRO A 194 -11.11 14.34 -15.32
C PRO A 194 -11.96 14.39 -14.04
N ALA A 195 -12.29 13.24 -13.44
CA ALA A 195 -13.06 13.18 -12.21
C ALA A 195 -12.29 13.71 -10.97
N GLY A 196 -10.96 13.94 -11.09
CA GLY A 196 -10.18 14.56 -10.03
C GLY A 196 -10.13 13.76 -8.71
N VAL A 197 -10.30 12.43 -8.77
CA VAL A 197 -10.23 11.59 -7.57
C VAL A 197 -8.82 11.66 -6.99
N PRO A 198 -8.66 11.87 -5.67
CA PRO A 198 -7.35 11.93 -5.04
C PRO A 198 -6.55 10.65 -5.26
N PHE A 199 -5.26 10.79 -5.58
CA PHE A 199 -4.42 9.63 -5.85
C PHE A 199 -2.97 9.82 -5.41
N ILE A 200 -2.28 8.69 -5.20
CA ILE A 200 -0.81 8.58 -5.08
C ILE A 200 -0.37 7.40 -5.95
N THR A 201 0.64 7.62 -6.78
CA THR A 201 1.18 6.59 -7.68
C THR A 201 2.67 6.80 -7.94
N VAL A 202 3.30 5.84 -8.62
CA VAL A 202 4.66 5.96 -9.19
C VAL A 202 4.56 5.72 -10.70
N ARG A 203 4.96 6.69 -11.50
CA ARG A 203 4.89 6.61 -12.98
C ARG A 203 5.72 5.44 -13.52
N GLY A 204 5.43 5.06 -14.76
CA GLY A 204 6.16 4.01 -15.46
C GLY A 204 5.79 2.60 -15.01
N ARG A 205 6.72 1.65 -15.10
CA ARG A 205 6.47 0.21 -14.89
C ARG A 205 6.60 -0.24 -13.44
N ARG A 206 7.26 0.57 -12.60
CA ARG A 206 7.51 0.25 -11.19
C ARG A 206 6.22 0.28 -10.37
N GLY A 207 6.13 -0.61 -9.40
CA GLY A 207 4.97 -0.77 -8.54
C GLY A 207 5.09 -2.07 -7.73
N GLY A 208 3.96 -2.62 -7.35
CA GLY A 208 3.87 -3.91 -6.68
C GLY A 208 3.07 -3.86 -5.40
N SER A 209 2.60 -5.04 -4.97
CA SER A 209 1.76 -5.20 -3.78
C SER A 209 2.43 -4.67 -2.50
N ALA A 210 3.75 -4.78 -2.39
CA ALA A 210 4.49 -4.24 -1.25
C ALA A 210 4.39 -2.71 -1.18
N MET A 211 4.49 -2.02 -2.33
CA MET A 211 4.33 -0.55 -2.39
C MET A 211 2.90 -0.13 -2.07
N ALA A 212 1.88 -0.81 -2.62
CA ALA A 212 0.49 -0.49 -2.34
C ALA A 212 0.16 -0.66 -0.85
N ALA A 213 0.62 -1.75 -0.23
CA ALA A 213 0.48 -1.97 1.20
C ALA A 213 1.26 -0.94 2.04
N ALA A 214 2.48 -0.58 1.62
CA ALA A 214 3.30 0.44 2.27
C ALA A 214 2.62 1.82 2.25
N ALA A 215 1.96 2.19 1.14
CA ALA A 215 1.19 3.41 1.03
C ALA A 215 0.02 3.43 2.02
N VAL A 216 -0.76 2.34 2.13
CA VAL A 216 -1.82 2.21 3.14
C VAL A 216 -1.24 2.34 4.54
N ASN A 217 -0.14 1.64 4.84
CA ASN A 217 0.51 1.68 6.15
C ASN A 217 1.06 3.08 6.49
N ALA A 218 1.46 3.87 5.49
CA ALA A 218 1.89 5.25 5.68
C ALA A 218 0.73 6.19 6.03
N LEU A 219 -0.44 5.95 5.44
CA LEU A 219 -1.67 6.70 5.78
C LEU A 219 -2.21 6.31 7.15
N ALA A 220 -2.11 5.03 7.54
CA ALA A 220 -2.70 4.47 8.76
C ALA A 220 -1.97 4.86 10.05
N GLY A 221 -0.69 5.21 10.00
CA GLY A 221 0.12 5.44 11.19
C GLY A 221 0.93 6.72 11.15
N ARG A 222 1.15 7.32 12.34
CA ARG A 222 2.26 8.25 12.53
C ARG A 222 3.55 7.45 12.44
N GLU A 223 4.61 8.06 11.92
CA GLU A 223 5.94 7.44 11.98
C GLU A 223 6.30 7.08 13.43
N PRO A 224 7.00 5.97 13.65
CA PRO A 224 7.55 5.67 14.97
C PRO A 224 8.58 6.70 15.37
#